data_ecbeaa1d60fc4d30b41ef0e6b2d45079
#
_entry.id   ecbeaa1d60fc4d30b41ef0e6b2d45079
#
_cell.length_a   1.000
_cell.length_b   1.000
_cell.length_c   1.000
_cell.angle_alpha   90.00
_cell.angle_beta   90.00
_cell.angle_gamma   90.00
#
_symmetry.space_group_name_H-M   'P 1'
#
loop_
_entity.id
_entity.type
_entity.pdbx_description
1 polymer ?
#
loop_
_entity_poly.entity_id
_entity_poly.type
_entity_poly.pdbx_seq_one_letter_code
_entity_poly.pdbx_strand_id
1 'polypeptide(L)'
;MSDFDDLQFTLHRISEQRRTEQELCEGLLNGLYRALRTAGGRGQPLNNVSMDIVPDPWRRLVPVPLGEFHAAWFRLGLCEVLVRVRLHGEEFHGEFGNNGVFRVTDLDDDSMDALARQVLREVTSMYQGVQPEDLQLN
;
A
#
# COMPACT_ATOMS: atom_id res chain seq x y z
N MET A 1 36.96 4.00 -15.28
CA MET A 1 35.96 4.11 -14.27
C MET A 1 35.66 2.75 -13.68
N SER A 2 35.48 2.68 -12.40
CA SER A 2 35.22 1.39 -11.79
C SER A 2 33.72 1.09 -11.79
N ASP A 3 33.40 -0.16 -11.51
CA ASP A 3 32.01 -0.55 -11.38
C ASP A 3 31.33 0.18 -10.23
N PHE A 4 32.08 0.47 -9.17
CA PHE A 4 31.54 1.23 -8.05
C PHE A 4 31.21 2.66 -8.49
N ASP A 5 32.03 3.27 -9.30
CA ASP A 5 31.77 4.61 -9.81
C ASP A 5 30.53 4.61 -10.70
N ASP A 6 30.35 3.56 -11.50
CA ASP A 6 29.16 3.44 -12.35
C ASP A 6 27.90 3.35 -11.49
N LEU A 7 27.96 2.60 -10.39
CA LEU A 7 26.84 2.49 -9.49
C LEU A 7 26.49 3.84 -8.88
N GLN A 8 27.51 4.56 -8.38
CA GLN A 8 27.27 5.86 -7.74
C GLN A 8 26.70 6.87 -8.74
N PHE A 9 27.21 6.86 -9.96
CA PHE A 9 26.71 7.76 -10.99
C PHE A 9 25.23 7.47 -11.29
N THR A 10 24.90 6.18 -11.42
CA THR A 10 23.54 5.76 -11.69
C THR A 10 22.61 6.19 -10.55
N LEU A 11 23.04 5.98 -9.30
CA LEU A 11 22.23 6.36 -8.14
C LEU A 11 21.96 7.85 -8.10
N HIS A 12 22.98 8.66 -8.40
CA HIS A 12 22.80 10.11 -8.45
C HIS A 12 21.79 10.50 -9.50
N ARG A 13 21.90 9.88 -10.67
CA ARG A 13 21.07 10.25 -11.80
C ARG A 13 19.58 9.96 -11.55
N ILE A 14 19.28 8.90 -10.81
CA ILE A 14 17.90 8.52 -10.59
C ILE A 14 17.34 8.99 -9.25
N SER A 15 18.15 9.69 -8.44
CA SER A 15 17.73 10.03 -7.08
C SER A 15 16.47 10.87 -7.04
N GLU A 16 16.33 11.83 -7.94
CA GLU A 16 15.13 12.67 -7.95
C GLU A 16 13.90 11.88 -8.38
N GLN A 17 14.09 10.96 -9.33
CA GLN A 17 12.98 10.12 -9.76
C GLN A 17 12.51 9.22 -8.63
N ARG A 18 13.45 8.67 -7.86
CA ARG A 18 13.11 7.84 -6.71
C ARG A 18 12.34 8.63 -5.67
N ARG A 19 12.78 9.85 -5.40
CA ARG A 19 12.08 10.70 -4.43
C ARG A 19 10.66 10.95 -4.87
N THR A 20 10.47 11.25 -6.16
CA THR A 20 9.14 11.51 -6.69
C THR A 20 8.25 10.28 -6.55
N GLU A 21 8.77 9.10 -6.89
CA GLU A 21 7.99 7.86 -6.74
C GLU A 21 7.62 7.62 -5.29
N GLN A 22 8.57 7.85 -4.38
CA GLN A 22 8.30 7.66 -2.97
C GLN A 22 7.19 8.58 -2.50
N GLU A 23 7.26 9.85 -2.88
CA GLU A 23 6.25 10.82 -2.46
C GLU A 23 4.88 10.47 -3.01
N LEU A 24 4.82 10.01 -4.26
CA LEU A 24 3.55 9.61 -4.85
C LEU A 24 2.97 8.38 -4.18
N CYS A 25 3.79 7.38 -3.92
CA CYS A 25 3.33 6.17 -3.26
C CYS A 25 2.89 6.46 -1.82
N GLU A 26 3.65 7.30 -1.10
CA GLU A 26 3.24 7.68 0.24
C GLU A 26 1.98 8.52 0.21
N GLY A 27 1.79 9.29 -0.87
CA GLY A 27 0.54 10.01 -1.08
C GLY A 27 -0.65 9.09 -1.16
N LEU A 28 -0.50 7.97 -1.86
CA LEU A 28 -1.57 6.97 -1.92
C LEU A 28 -1.82 6.38 -0.53
N LEU A 29 -0.76 6.01 0.18
CA LEU A 29 -0.91 5.42 1.52
C LEU A 29 -1.60 6.39 2.47
N ASN A 30 -1.25 7.67 2.40
CA ASN A 30 -1.89 8.68 3.23
C ASN A 30 -3.35 8.90 2.84
N GLY A 31 -3.64 8.85 1.54
CA GLY A 31 -5.02 8.96 1.06
C GLY A 31 -5.86 7.79 1.52
N LEU A 32 -5.31 6.59 1.46
CA LEU A 32 -5.99 5.41 1.97
C LEU A 32 -6.22 5.52 3.47
N TYR A 33 -5.23 6.01 4.21
CA TYR A 33 -5.35 6.20 5.64
C TYR A 33 -6.54 7.11 5.97
N ARG A 34 -6.64 8.24 5.26
CA ARG A 34 -7.75 9.17 5.50
C ARG A 34 -9.09 8.52 5.17
N ALA A 35 -9.14 7.76 4.08
CA ALA A 35 -10.37 7.10 3.68
C ALA A 35 -10.79 6.05 4.69
N LEU A 36 -9.82 5.30 5.22
CA LEU A 36 -10.13 4.29 6.23
C LEU A 36 -10.63 4.94 7.52
N ARG A 37 -10.10 6.10 7.87
CA ARG A 37 -10.53 6.78 9.08
C ARG A 37 -11.97 7.26 8.99
N THR A 38 -12.46 7.51 7.78
CA THR A 38 -13.83 7.98 7.61
C THR A 38 -14.77 6.90 7.10
N ALA A 39 -14.27 5.66 6.98
CA ALA A 39 -15.05 4.58 6.40
C ALA A 39 -16.21 4.13 7.29
N GLY A 40 -16.22 4.58 8.54
CA GLY A 40 -17.35 4.31 9.42
C GLY A 40 -18.61 5.03 8.99
N GLY A 41 -18.51 5.88 7.98
CA GLY A 41 -19.65 6.52 7.35
C GLY A 41 -20.01 7.82 7.98
N ARG A 42 -20.68 8.64 7.19
CA ARG A 42 -21.31 9.85 7.63
C ARG A 42 -20.41 10.80 8.39
N GLY A 43 -19.16 10.89 7.99
CA GLY A 43 -18.23 11.80 8.62
C GLY A 43 -17.79 11.40 10.01
N GLN A 44 -18.10 10.18 10.43
CA GLN A 44 -17.66 9.66 11.72
C GLN A 44 -16.32 9.00 11.53
N PRO A 45 -15.23 9.57 12.01
CA PRO A 45 -13.93 8.95 11.85
C PRO A 45 -13.80 7.72 12.75
N LEU A 46 -13.05 6.74 12.28
CA LEU A 46 -12.70 5.60 13.09
C LEU A 46 -11.49 6.00 13.92
N ASN A 47 -11.68 6.13 15.21
CA ASN A 47 -10.63 6.63 16.09
C ASN A 47 -9.50 5.64 16.31
N ASN A 48 -9.73 4.37 15.98
CA ASN A 48 -8.73 3.34 16.19
C ASN A 48 -8.04 2.90 14.91
N VAL A 49 -7.95 3.80 13.94
CA VAL A 49 -7.19 3.54 12.71
C VAL A 49 -5.87 4.29 12.81
N SER A 50 -4.77 3.60 12.57
CA SER A 50 -3.46 4.26 12.49
C SER A 50 -2.66 3.65 11.35
N MET A 51 -1.61 4.35 10.96
CA MET A 51 -0.76 3.92 9.86
C MET A 51 0.68 4.15 10.23
N ASP A 52 1.53 3.19 9.88
CA ASP A 52 2.96 3.29 10.11
C ASP A 52 3.67 2.94 8.81
N ILE A 53 4.27 3.95 8.18
CA ILE A 53 5.02 3.73 6.94
C ILE A 53 6.33 3.06 7.31
N VAL A 54 6.60 1.95 6.66
CA VAL A 54 7.77 1.13 6.98
C VAL A 54 8.50 0.77 5.70
N PRO A 55 9.76 0.37 5.80
CA PRO A 55 10.43 -0.21 4.65
C PRO A 55 9.67 -1.47 4.23
N ASP A 56 9.53 -1.68 2.92
CA ASP A 56 8.83 -2.87 2.44
C ASP A 56 9.55 -4.10 3.01
N PRO A 57 8.83 -4.99 3.70
CA PRO A 57 9.48 -6.15 4.33
C PRO A 57 10.15 -7.10 3.34
N TRP A 58 9.75 -7.03 2.06
CA TRP A 58 10.36 -7.89 1.05
C TRP A 58 11.52 -7.24 0.34
N ARG A 59 11.84 -6.00 0.72
CA ARG A 59 12.90 -5.25 0.04
C ARG A 59 14.27 -5.78 0.41
N ARG A 60 15.13 -5.84 -0.60
CA ARG A 60 16.50 -6.33 -0.39
C ARG A 60 17.56 -5.29 -0.69
N LEU A 61 17.17 -4.13 -1.20
CA LEU A 61 18.12 -3.09 -1.58
C LEU A 61 17.75 -1.77 -0.91
N VAL A 62 18.77 -1.03 -0.53
CA VAL A 62 18.63 0.33 -0.02
C VAL A 62 19.69 1.14 -0.73
N PRO A 63 19.36 2.23 -1.36
CA PRO A 63 18.03 2.82 -1.50
C PRO A 63 17.14 2.02 -2.42
N VAL A 64 15.84 2.29 -2.34
CA VAL A 64 14.84 1.56 -3.11
C VAL A 64 14.99 1.90 -4.59
N PRO A 65 15.09 0.89 -5.48
CA PRO A 65 15.14 1.17 -6.91
C PRO A 65 13.82 1.74 -7.41
N LEU A 66 13.86 2.28 -8.63
CA LEU A 66 12.62 2.75 -9.26
C LEU A 66 11.67 1.58 -9.49
N GLY A 67 10.39 1.85 -9.31
CA GLY A 67 9.35 0.86 -9.57
C GLY A 67 9.17 -0.18 -8.49
N GLU A 68 9.84 -0.02 -7.35
CA GLU A 68 9.72 -0.98 -6.26
C GLU A 68 8.63 -0.57 -5.28
N PHE A 69 8.27 -1.49 -4.41
CA PHE A 69 7.18 -1.28 -3.47
C PHE A 69 7.56 -0.35 -2.34
N HIS A 70 6.58 0.44 -1.93
CA HIS A 70 6.59 1.20 -0.68
C HIS A 70 5.46 0.65 0.17
N ALA A 71 5.63 0.61 1.46
CA ALA A 71 4.72 -0.15 2.32
C ALA A 71 4.35 0.61 3.58
N ALA A 72 3.20 0.24 4.12
CA ALA A 72 2.77 0.73 5.42
C ALA A 72 1.92 -0.33 6.10
N TRP A 73 2.06 -0.40 7.42
CA TRP A 73 1.15 -1.19 8.24
C TRP A 73 -0.01 -0.31 8.66
N PHE A 74 -1.21 -0.79 8.44
CA PHE A 74 -2.42 -0.11 8.87
C PHE A 74 -3.02 -0.89 10.02
N ARG A 75 -3.26 -0.19 11.11
CA ARG A 75 -3.96 -0.79 12.24
C ARG A 75 -5.44 -0.43 12.12
N LEU A 76 -6.28 -1.44 12.15
CA LEU A 76 -7.72 -1.26 12.02
C LEU A 76 -8.34 -1.90 13.26
N GLY A 77 -8.33 -1.16 14.36
CA GLY A 77 -8.79 -1.71 15.63
C GLY A 77 -7.85 -2.77 16.15
N LEU A 78 -8.32 -4.01 16.19
CA LEU A 78 -7.53 -5.12 16.72
C LEU A 78 -6.67 -5.81 15.68
N CYS A 79 -6.79 -5.43 14.43
CA CYS A 79 -5.99 -6.11 13.40
C CYS A 79 -5.05 -5.15 12.69
N GLU A 80 -4.06 -5.72 12.03
CA GLU A 80 -3.12 -4.96 11.23
C GLU A 80 -3.04 -5.58 9.85
N VAL A 81 -2.92 -4.75 8.85
CA VAL A 81 -2.77 -5.23 7.48
C VAL A 81 -1.65 -4.46 6.80
N LEU A 82 -0.82 -5.17 6.08
CA LEU A 82 0.26 -4.56 5.31
C LEU A 82 -0.26 -4.19 3.94
N VAL A 83 -0.02 -2.95 3.54
CA VAL A 83 -0.37 -2.48 2.20
C VAL A 83 0.93 -2.11 1.52
N ARG A 84 1.13 -2.66 0.34
CA ARG A 84 2.32 -2.41 -0.47
C ARG A 84 1.88 -1.78 -1.78
N VAL A 85 2.56 -0.72 -2.21
CA VAL A 85 2.20 -0.04 -3.45
C VAL A 85 3.45 0.35 -4.21
N ARG A 86 3.40 0.24 -5.51
CA ARG A 86 4.47 0.71 -6.39
C ARG A 86 3.87 1.51 -7.53
N LEU A 87 4.69 2.38 -8.10
CA LEU A 87 4.28 3.15 -9.25
C LEU A 87 4.78 2.45 -10.49
N HIS A 88 3.88 2.17 -11.42
CA HIS A 88 4.21 1.55 -12.70
C HIS A 88 3.68 2.46 -13.80
N GLY A 89 4.57 3.25 -14.39
CA GLY A 89 4.14 4.28 -15.31
C GLY A 89 3.36 5.34 -14.56
N GLU A 90 2.11 5.51 -14.91
CA GLU A 90 1.25 6.48 -14.23
C GLU A 90 0.20 5.81 -13.37
N GLU A 91 0.33 4.51 -13.16
CA GLU A 91 -0.61 3.76 -12.34
C GLU A 91 0.03 3.29 -11.07
N PHE A 92 -0.75 3.24 -10.00
CA PHE A 92 -0.31 2.63 -8.76
C PHE A 92 -0.82 1.19 -8.73
N HIS A 93 0.10 0.27 -8.53
CA HIS A 93 -0.24 -1.15 -8.39
C HIS A 93 0.10 -1.55 -6.97
N GLY A 94 -0.79 -2.27 -6.32
CA GLY A 94 -0.51 -2.66 -4.95
C GLY A 94 -1.18 -3.94 -4.55
N GLU A 95 -0.86 -4.34 -3.33
CA GLU A 95 -1.43 -5.55 -2.76
C GLU A 95 -1.58 -5.38 -1.26
N PHE A 96 -2.50 -6.13 -0.69
CA PHE A 96 -2.78 -6.09 0.73
C PHE A 96 -3.42 -7.41 1.14
N GLY A 97 -3.24 -7.75 2.41
CA GLY A 97 -3.81 -8.99 2.91
C GLY A 97 -3.25 -10.20 2.19
N ASN A 98 -4.06 -11.23 2.07
CA ASN A 98 -3.61 -12.45 1.44
C ASN A 98 -3.76 -12.45 -0.07
N ASN A 99 -4.87 -11.92 -0.55
CA ASN A 99 -5.17 -11.97 -1.97
C ASN A 99 -5.58 -10.63 -2.57
N GLY A 100 -5.56 -9.56 -1.80
CA GLY A 100 -5.99 -8.27 -2.30
C GLY A 100 -4.97 -7.68 -3.24
N VAL A 101 -5.43 -7.20 -4.39
CA VAL A 101 -4.60 -6.46 -5.33
C VAL A 101 -5.39 -5.27 -5.81
N PHE A 102 -4.70 -4.20 -6.16
CA PHE A 102 -5.40 -3.02 -6.65
C PHE A 102 -4.57 -2.29 -7.70
N ARG A 103 -5.27 -1.52 -8.51
CA ARG A 103 -4.69 -0.61 -9.47
C ARG A 103 -5.45 0.70 -9.37
N VAL A 104 -4.73 1.80 -9.23
CA VAL A 104 -5.33 3.11 -9.06
C VAL A 104 -4.56 4.10 -9.91
N THR A 105 -5.26 4.97 -10.62
CA THR A 105 -4.61 6.00 -11.41
C THR A 105 -4.72 7.37 -10.76
N ASP A 106 -5.77 7.59 -9.97
CA ASP A 106 -5.98 8.87 -9.30
C ASP A 106 -6.05 8.68 -7.80
N LEU A 107 -5.61 9.69 -7.09
CA LEU A 107 -5.68 9.67 -5.63
C LEU A 107 -6.82 10.54 -5.12
N ASP A 108 -7.88 10.65 -5.91
CA ASP A 108 -9.04 11.44 -5.48
C ASP A 108 -9.82 10.68 -4.42
N ASP A 109 -10.76 11.39 -3.80
CA ASP A 109 -11.51 10.83 -2.69
C ASP A 109 -12.30 9.59 -3.08
N ASP A 110 -12.90 9.59 -4.27
CA ASP A 110 -13.69 8.45 -4.70
C ASP A 110 -12.83 7.21 -4.89
N SER A 111 -11.66 7.38 -5.49
CA SER A 111 -10.75 6.25 -5.69
C SER A 111 -10.23 5.73 -4.35
N MET A 112 -9.92 6.63 -3.44
CA MET A 112 -9.42 6.22 -2.14
C MET A 112 -10.52 5.56 -1.31
N ASP A 113 -11.74 6.05 -1.40
CA ASP A 113 -12.87 5.41 -0.71
C ASP A 113 -13.13 4.01 -1.25
N ALA A 114 -13.04 3.85 -2.56
CA ALA A 114 -13.22 2.53 -3.17
C ALA A 114 -12.14 1.56 -2.70
N LEU A 115 -10.90 2.04 -2.64
CA LEU A 115 -9.78 1.21 -2.19
C LEU A 115 -9.97 0.85 -0.71
N ALA A 116 -10.40 1.81 0.11
CA ALA A 116 -10.64 1.55 1.52
C ALA A 116 -11.68 0.47 1.71
N ARG A 117 -12.76 0.52 0.94
CA ARG A 117 -13.79 -0.52 1.02
C ARG A 117 -13.25 -1.87 0.60
N GLN A 118 -12.40 -1.89 -0.41
CA GLN A 118 -11.80 -3.13 -0.88
C GLN A 118 -10.91 -3.74 0.21
N VAL A 119 -10.11 -2.91 0.87
CA VAL A 119 -9.25 -3.37 1.96
C VAL A 119 -10.09 -3.93 3.10
N LEU A 120 -11.13 -3.20 3.50
CA LEU A 120 -11.98 -3.65 4.61
C LEU A 120 -12.66 -4.96 4.29
N ARG A 121 -13.13 -5.14 3.06
CA ARG A 121 -13.76 -6.39 2.67
C ARG A 121 -12.78 -7.56 2.69
N GLU A 122 -11.59 -7.33 2.19
CA GLU A 122 -10.57 -8.38 2.18
C GLU A 122 -10.23 -8.81 3.60
N VAL A 123 -9.98 -7.83 4.47
CA VAL A 123 -9.62 -8.13 5.86
C VAL A 123 -10.78 -8.82 6.57
N THR A 124 -12.01 -8.34 6.37
CA THR A 124 -13.18 -8.97 6.95
C THR A 124 -13.29 -10.42 6.50
N SER A 125 -13.09 -10.66 5.21
CA SER A 125 -13.16 -12.00 4.67
C SER A 125 -12.13 -12.93 5.30
N MET A 126 -10.92 -12.43 5.51
CA MET A 126 -9.86 -13.22 6.13
C MET A 126 -10.22 -13.61 7.56
N TYR A 127 -10.84 -12.69 8.31
CA TYR A 127 -11.17 -12.95 9.70
C TYR A 127 -12.50 -13.65 9.89
N GLN A 128 -13.32 -13.72 8.87
CA GLN A 128 -14.51 -14.56 8.95
C GLN A 128 -14.15 -16.03 8.92
N GLY A 129 -12.88 -16.27 8.64
CA GLY A 129 -12.38 -17.60 8.83
C GLY A 129 -12.47 -18.46 7.62
N VAL A 130 -12.59 -19.71 7.88
CA VAL A 130 -12.64 -20.68 6.85
C VAL A 130 -13.77 -20.41 5.94
N GLN A 131 -13.51 -20.46 4.69
CA GLN A 131 -14.53 -20.23 3.71
C GLN A 131 -15.51 -21.37 3.75
N PRO A 132 -16.76 -21.08 3.56
CA PRO A 132 -17.79 -22.12 3.59
C PRO A 132 -17.49 -23.24 2.64
N GLU A 133 -16.92 -22.93 1.51
CA GLU A 133 -16.62 -23.98 0.58
C GLU A 133 -15.57 -24.91 1.09
N ASP A 134 -14.71 -24.43 1.96
CA ASP A 134 -13.73 -25.31 2.54
C ASP A 134 -14.35 -26.30 3.47
N LEU A 135 -15.47 -25.92 4.04
CA LEU A 135 -16.15 -26.80 4.93
C LEU A 135 -17.03 -27.73 4.20
N GLN A 136 -17.63 -27.26 3.15
CA GLN A 136 -18.58 -28.03 2.57
C GLN A 136 -18.15 -28.74 1.45
N LEU A 137 -17.17 -28.52 1.06
CA LEU A 137 -16.79 -29.14 0.11
C LEU A 137 -16.96 -30.28 0.28
N ASN A 138 -17.32 -30.20 0.84
CA ASN A 138 -17.49 -31.07 1.11
C ASN A 138 -18.00 -31.77 0.65
#